data_34ba0fcaf9721633dfae3373153ff5c5
#
_entry.id   34ba0fcaf9721633dfae3373153ff5c5
#
_cell.length_a   1.000
_cell.length_b   1.000
_cell.length_c   1.000
_cell.angle_alpha   90.00
_cell.angle_beta   90.00
_cell.angle_gamma   90.00
#
_symmetry.space_group_name_H-M   'P 1'
#
loop_
_entity.id
_entity.type
_entity.pdbx_description
1 polymer ?
#
loop_
_entity_poly.entity_id
_entity_poly.type
_entity_poly.pdbx_seq_one_letter_code
_entity_poly.pdbx_strand_id
1 'polypeptide(L)'
;MSTQVTGGRRTIVVMAVVAVVCLGAGVLLSRLIVSPGSAAADAAPPTAGPITVPVESRVVANELVIRGDIGYDDPVALRVETGDLGGPAVVTGQVPVVGAEIGPASVALEIVGRPVIVLPGDLPTYRSLRAGVSGPDVRQLKAALAALGIDAGSPDSDAYDAATAAGVRALYQRVGYEPPSAGEELQDAAAAARDGVRSAQDALSAAQRELAGAAAGPLQSVIIGLDTSVTVAEATLAQEQARCAAPTEESPCSPIAVLEAQGALAQARAARAEAGNPADTGAQRAAVASAQSQLTSAREDQAEAQAATLTPLPASEIVFVPSLPRRVDVVKATRGGTITGEFMSVSGATIQITGSATRADAELLTVGTVGSITLDDQELPVTVAVVKDSTATPAPPDGQTEGEEPKEPTEPKGDRRTVIFTLGNLTQEQVLALQNTNVRVRVPVSSTEGEVLAVPLAALTAGPGGESRVELAGSGGKASSLVTVTTGLAADGYVEIVGSETPLTAGDLVVVGVTSTDDEPTADTEADE
;
A
#
# COMPACT_ATOMS: atom_id res chain seq x y z
N MET A 1 23.91 121.43 27.49
CA MET A 1 24.12 120.99 28.86
C MET A 1 24.99 119.76 28.86
N SER A 2 26.14 120.02 29.43
CA SER A 2 27.27 119.07 29.56
C SER A 2 27.00 117.96 30.53
N THR A 3 27.37 116.75 30.20
CA THR A 3 27.75 115.78 31.22
C THR A 3 28.91 114.87 30.68
N GLN A 4 29.92 114.88 31.48
CA GLN A 4 31.24 114.33 31.28
C GLN A 4 31.31 112.83 31.15
N VAL A 5 32.15 112.36 30.22
CA VAL A 5 32.66 111.02 30.14
C VAL A 5 33.93 110.94 30.98
N THR A 6 33.81 110.28 32.14
CA THR A 6 34.97 109.88 32.96
C THR A 6 34.76 108.48 33.43
N GLY A 7 35.22 107.44 32.68
CA GLY A 7 35.18 106.06 33.05
C GLY A 7 35.92 105.08 32.17
N GLY A 8 36.31 105.43 30.98
CA GLY A 8 36.88 104.50 29.97
C GLY A 8 38.23 103.91 30.26
N ARG A 9 39.05 104.56 31.10
CA ARG A 9 40.44 104.14 31.30
C ARG A 9 40.59 102.99 32.30
N ARG A 10 39.69 102.89 33.30
CA ARG A 10 39.69 101.82 34.27
C ARG A 10 39.07 100.52 33.70
N THR A 11 38.09 100.61 32.85
CA THR A 11 37.49 99.47 32.18
C THR A 11 38.41 98.83 31.16
N ILE A 12 39.20 99.62 30.45
CA ILE A 12 40.20 99.12 29.48
C ILE A 12 41.34 98.38 30.23
N VAL A 13 41.79 98.91 31.38
CA VAL A 13 42.84 98.25 32.18
C VAL A 13 42.34 96.99 32.80
N VAL A 14 41.09 96.89 33.28
CA VAL A 14 40.49 95.69 33.81
C VAL A 14 40.31 94.62 32.72
N MET A 15 39.85 95.01 31.54
CA MET A 15 39.75 94.11 30.38
C MET A 15 41.12 93.55 29.96
N ALA A 16 42.13 94.41 29.93
CA ALA A 16 43.49 94.00 29.57
C ALA A 16 44.08 93.02 30.62
N VAL A 17 43.83 93.21 31.92
CA VAL A 17 44.26 92.32 32.97
C VAL A 17 43.52 90.99 32.91
N VAL A 18 42.21 91.00 32.67
CA VAL A 18 41.40 89.78 32.49
C VAL A 18 41.85 88.98 31.24
N ALA A 19 42.13 89.71 30.13
CA ALA A 19 42.65 89.06 28.92
C ALA A 19 44.03 88.38 29.15
N VAL A 20 44.93 89.04 29.88
CA VAL A 20 46.22 88.47 30.21
C VAL A 20 46.10 87.28 31.19
N VAL A 21 45.19 87.31 32.18
CA VAL A 21 44.89 86.19 33.08
C VAL A 21 44.26 85.03 32.35
N CYS A 22 43.31 85.30 31.43
CA CYS A 22 42.73 84.24 30.61
C CYS A 22 43.74 83.60 29.63
N LEU A 23 44.63 84.43 29.05
CA LEU A 23 45.72 83.89 28.22
C LEU A 23 46.71 83.06 29.03
N GLY A 24 47.08 83.54 30.23
CA GLY A 24 47.91 82.76 31.15
C GLY A 24 47.27 81.46 31.60
N ALA A 25 45.97 81.52 31.95
CA ALA A 25 45.22 80.28 32.33
C ALA A 25 45.07 79.37 31.11
N GLY A 26 44.82 79.86 29.91
CA GLY A 26 44.74 79.06 28.69
C GLY A 26 46.04 78.34 28.35
N VAL A 27 47.21 79.05 28.51
CA VAL A 27 48.52 78.43 28.29
C VAL A 27 48.83 77.37 29.40
N LEU A 28 48.42 77.63 30.64
CA LEU A 28 48.59 76.64 31.73
C LEU A 28 47.67 75.41 31.51
N LEU A 29 46.42 75.62 31.09
CA LEU A 29 45.52 74.49 30.75
C LEU A 29 46.00 73.70 29.53
N SER A 30 46.58 74.43 28.52
CA SER A 30 47.10 73.71 27.33
C SER A 30 48.29 72.80 27.63
N ARG A 31 48.97 73.02 28.73
CA ARG A 31 50.07 72.19 29.19
C ARG A 31 49.59 70.94 29.95
N LEU A 32 48.32 70.93 30.38
CA LEU A 32 47.67 69.80 31.02
C LEU A 32 46.89 68.92 30.02
N ILE A 33 46.66 69.37 28.79
CA ILE A 33 46.02 68.61 27.73
C ILE A 33 47.12 67.79 27.04
N VAL A 34 47.24 66.52 27.47
CA VAL A 34 48.04 65.52 26.73
C VAL A 34 47.39 65.29 25.40
N SER A 35 48.08 65.54 24.29
CA SER A 35 47.50 65.33 22.94
C SER A 35 47.17 63.84 22.75
N PRO A 36 46.07 63.52 22.08
CA PRO A 36 45.72 62.12 21.81
C PRO A 36 46.83 61.33 21.09
N GLY A 37 47.71 62.01 20.38
CA GLY A 37 48.83 61.39 19.68
C GLY A 37 49.98 60.97 20.63
N SER A 38 50.23 61.68 21.75
CA SER A 38 51.25 61.24 22.71
C SER A 38 50.74 60.12 23.63
N ALA A 39 49.45 60.14 23.94
CA ALA A 39 48.83 59.03 24.69
C ALA A 39 48.79 57.71 23.88
N ALA A 40 48.70 57.81 22.56
CA ALA A 40 48.76 56.65 21.66
C ALA A 40 50.20 56.12 21.46
N ALA A 41 51.23 57.01 21.60
CA ALA A 41 52.62 56.60 21.46
C ALA A 41 53.17 55.89 22.72
N ASP A 42 52.56 56.12 23.91
CA ASP A 42 52.92 55.46 25.16
C ASP A 42 52.11 54.15 25.42
N ALA A 43 51.05 53.88 24.62
CA ALA A 43 50.39 52.61 24.63
C ALA A 43 51.19 51.63 23.74
N ALA A 44 52.10 50.92 24.32
CA ALA A 44 52.73 49.78 23.63
C ALA A 44 51.63 48.85 23.12
N PRO A 45 51.67 48.46 21.84
CA PRO A 45 50.71 47.48 21.34
C PRO A 45 50.78 46.25 22.25
N PRO A 46 49.64 45.64 22.61
CA PRO A 46 49.64 44.41 23.41
C PRO A 46 50.57 43.41 22.71
N THR A 47 51.54 42.91 23.44
CA THR A 47 52.45 41.87 22.94
C THR A 47 51.60 40.73 22.39
N ALA A 48 51.81 40.39 21.12
CA ALA A 48 51.18 39.26 20.48
C ALA A 48 51.42 38.02 21.34
N GLY A 49 50.36 37.52 21.95
CA GLY A 49 50.42 36.34 22.80
C GLY A 49 49.84 35.11 22.06
N PRO A 50 50.12 33.90 22.53
CA PRO A 50 49.49 32.73 21.95
C PRO A 50 47.96 32.77 22.14
N ILE A 51 47.21 32.37 21.11
CA ILE A 51 45.78 32.16 21.22
C ILE A 51 45.58 30.84 21.94
N THR A 52 44.88 30.88 23.06
CA THR A 52 44.69 29.70 23.93
C THR A 52 43.22 29.34 24.07
N VAL A 53 42.93 28.06 24.15
CA VAL A 53 41.60 27.48 24.40
C VAL A 53 41.72 26.52 25.61
N PRO A 54 40.73 26.48 26.51
CA PRO A 54 40.77 25.55 27.62
C PRO A 54 40.56 24.10 27.16
N VAL A 55 41.23 23.17 27.85
CA VAL A 55 40.89 21.74 27.76
C VAL A 55 39.49 21.56 28.34
N GLU A 56 38.60 20.94 27.60
CA GLU A 56 37.21 20.72 28.01
C GLU A 56 37.00 19.28 28.49
N SER A 57 36.09 19.11 29.47
CA SER A 57 35.51 17.81 29.79
C SER A 57 34.21 17.70 29.03
N ARG A 58 34.16 16.87 27.98
CA ARG A 58 32.98 16.71 27.12
C ARG A 58 32.91 15.31 26.53
N VAL A 59 31.72 14.91 26.09
CA VAL A 59 31.55 13.75 25.22
C VAL A 59 31.98 14.12 23.80
N VAL A 60 32.93 13.36 23.24
CA VAL A 60 33.34 13.49 21.84
C VAL A 60 32.58 12.44 21.04
N ALA A 61 31.72 12.85 20.14
CA ALA A 61 30.88 11.95 19.32
C ALA A 61 30.95 12.36 17.86
N ASN A 62 31.07 11.36 16.97
CA ASN A 62 30.91 11.55 15.55
C ASN A 62 29.44 11.29 15.23
N GLU A 63 28.73 12.31 14.74
CA GLU A 63 27.31 12.27 14.47
C GLU A 63 27.04 12.17 12.98
N LEU A 64 26.20 11.22 12.63
CA LEU A 64 25.63 11.14 11.28
C LEU A 64 24.29 11.88 11.26
N VAL A 65 24.16 12.83 10.33
CA VAL A 65 22.93 13.60 10.16
C VAL A 65 22.12 13.06 8.96
N ILE A 66 20.96 12.50 9.25
CA ILE A 66 20.06 11.96 8.25
C ILE A 66 18.80 12.82 8.20
N ARG A 67 18.38 13.22 6.98
CA ARG A 67 17.08 13.83 6.78
C ARG A 67 16.03 12.75 6.61
N GLY A 68 14.92 12.88 7.30
CA GLY A 68 13.82 11.94 7.21
C GLY A 68 12.47 12.62 7.29
N ASP A 69 11.50 12.00 6.66
CA ASP A 69 10.10 12.41 6.68
C ASP A 69 9.39 11.67 7.81
N ILE A 70 8.61 12.43 8.58
CA ILE A 70 7.82 11.86 9.67
C ILE A 70 6.47 11.44 9.13
N GLY A 71 6.15 10.17 9.34
CA GLY A 71 4.88 9.56 8.96
C GLY A 71 4.49 8.44 9.90
N TYR A 72 3.39 7.81 9.63
CA TYR A 72 3.00 6.58 10.32
C TYR A 72 3.63 5.36 9.66
N ASP A 73 3.77 4.29 10.43
CA ASP A 73 4.32 3.02 9.96
C ASP A 73 3.44 2.37 8.89
N ASP A 74 4.09 1.63 7.99
CA ASP A 74 3.45 0.77 6.98
C ASP A 74 2.31 1.45 6.19
N PRO A 75 2.56 2.55 5.48
CA PRO A 75 1.54 3.24 4.70
C PRO A 75 1.07 2.37 3.53
N VAL A 76 -0.25 2.22 3.39
CA VAL A 76 -0.91 1.48 2.31
C VAL A 76 -1.82 2.43 1.52
N ALA A 77 -1.54 2.53 0.22
CA ALA A 77 -2.39 3.27 -0.71
C ALA A 77 -3.63 2.46 -1.07
N LEU A 78 -4.81 2.97 -0.76
CA LEU A 78 -6.07 2.34 -1.12
C LEU A 78 -6.49 2.75 -2.53
N ARG A 79 -6.69 1.73 -3.37
CA ARG A 79 -7.17 1.86 -4.75
C ARG A 79 -8.40 1.01 -4.94
N VAL A 80 -9.31 1.48 -5.75
CA VAL A 80 -10.51 0.73 -6.12
C VAL A 80 -10.52 0.49 -7.63
N GLU A 81 -10.88 -0.73 -8.01
CA GLU A 81 -11.11 -1.08 -9.41
C GLU A 81 -12.47 -0.56 -9.85
N THR A 82 -12.50 0.28 -10.88
CA THR A 82 -13.74 0.97 -11.33
C THR A 82 -14.28 0.44 -12.66
N GLY A 83 -13.64 -0.57 -13.21
CA GLY A 83 -13.98 -1.10 -14.55
C GLY A 83 -15.38 -1.72 -14.67
N ASP A 84 -15.99 -2.11 -13.57
CA ASP A 84 -17.33 -2.71 -13.50
C ASP A 84 -18.47 -1.68 -13.29
N LEU A 85 -18.15 -0.40 -13.11
CA LEU A 85 -19.16 0.65 -12.89
C LEU A 85 -19.89 1.09 -14.16
N GLY A 86 -19.34 0.80 -15.35
CA GLY A 86 -19.92 1.22 -16.63
C GLY A 86 -19.98 2.74 -16.87
N GLY A 87 -19.39 3.55 -15.97
CA GLY A 87 -19.36 5.00 -16.02
C GLY A 87 -18.34 5.60 -15.06
N PRO A 88 -18.29 6.95 -14.92
CA PRO A 88 -17.35 7.60 -14.03
C PRO A 88 -17.60 7.24 -12.56
N ALA A 89 -16.54 6.94 -11.83
CA ALA A 89 -16.57 6.60 -10.41
C ALA A 89 -16.74 7.86 -9.54
N VAL A 90 -17.95 8.39 -9.43
CA VAL A 90 -18.25 9.61 -8.68
C VAL A 90 -18.45 9.29 -7.20
N VAL A 91 -17.75 10.01 -6.33
CA VAL A 91 -17.90 9.91 -4.88
C VAL A 91 -19.23 10.53 -4.44
N THR A 92 -20.13 9.74 -3.88
CA THR A 92 -21.47 10.17 -3.45
C THR A 92 -21.61 10.32 -1.94
N GLY A 93 -20.89 9.52 -1.17
CA GLY A 93 -20.94 9.48 0.28
C GLY A 93 -20.04 10.47 0.99
N GLN A 94 -19.97 10.31 2.29
CA GLN A 94 -19.01 11.03 3.12
C GLN A 94 -17.61 10.47 2.93
N VAL A 95 -16.64 11.39 2.89
CA VAL A 95 -15.23 11.05 2.81
C VAL A 95 -14.67 11.01 4.24
N PRO A 96 -13.91 9.98 4.63
CA PRO A 96 -13.30 9.90 5.95
C PRO A 96 -12.37 11.09 6.19
N VAL A 97 -12.32 11.54 7.44
CA VAL A 97 -11.37 12.59 7.83
C VAL A 97 -10.00 11.99 8.15
N VAL A 98 -8.95 12.74 7.90
CA VAL A 98 -7.58 12.38 8.29
C VAL A 98 -7.56 12.12 9.81
N GLY A 99 -6.95 11.02 10.20
CA GLY A 99 -6.90 10.57 11.59
C GLY A 99 -8.04 9.64 12.02
N ALA A 100 -9.06 9.43 11.18
CA ALA A 100 -10.10 8.44 11.46
C ALA A 100 -9.54 7.02 11.43
N GLU A 101 -10.13 6.13 12.21
CA GLU A 101 -9.79 4.70 12.22
C GLU A 101 -10.68 3.93 11.26
N ILE A 102 -10.07 3.08 10.45
CA ILE A 102 -10.74 2.14 9.53
C ILE A 102 -10.51 0.73 10.05
N GLY A 103 -11.58 0.09 10.48
CA GLY A 103 -11.58 -1.30 10.93
C GLY A 103 -12.09 -2.29 9.87
N PRO A 104 -12.10 -3.59 10.20
CA PRO A 104 -12.67 -4.61 9.33
C PRO A 104 -14.17 -4.37 9.07
N ALA A 105 -14.60 -4.51 7.81
CA ALA A 105 -15.96 -4.19 7.34
C ALA A 105 -16.38 -2.71 7.50
N SER A 106 -15.43 -1.78 7.63
CA SER A 106 -15.72 -0.35 7.52
C SER A 106 -15.97 0.03 6.06
N VAL A 107 -16.83 1.01 5.83
CA VAL A 107 -17.00 1.64 4.52
C VAL A 107 -15.98 2.77 4.39
N ALA A 108 -14.97 2.58 3.54
CA ALA A 108 -13.95 3.59 3.31
C ALA A 108 -14.47 4.77 2.48
N LEU A 109 -15.38 4.50 1.57
CA LEU A 109 -15.91 5.48 0.63
C LEU A 109 -17.23 4.98 0.07
N GLU A 110 -18.04 5.89 -0.49
CA GLU A 110 -19.22 5.54 -1.26
C GLU A 110 -19.08 6.08 -2.69
N ILE A 111 -19.20 5.22 -3.69
CA ILE A 111 -19.08 5.54 -5.11
C ILE A 111 -20.40 5.19 -5.78
N VAL A 112 -21.02 6.17 -6.45
CA VAL A 112 -22.30 5.99 -7.18
C VAL A 112 -23.39 5.32 -6.30
N GLY A 113 -23.45 5.70 -5.00
CA GLY A 113 -24.39 5.13 -4.03
C GLY A 113 -24.02 3.72 -3.53
N ARG A 114 -22.84 3.19 -3.87
CA ARG A 114 -22.37 1.86 -3.48
C ARG A 114 -21.17 1.95 -2.53
N PRO A 115 -21.07 1.09 -1.51
CA PRO A 115 -20.00 1.14 -0.51
C PRO A 115 -18.70 0.56 -1.05
N VAL A 116 -17.56 1.15 -0.71
CA VAL A 116 -16.24 0.53 -0.80
C VAL A 116 -15.91 -0.05 0.57
N ILE A 117 -16.03 -1.36 0.72
CA ILE A 117 -15.88 -2.07 2.00
C ILE A 117 -14.43 -2.49 2.17
N VAL A 118 -13.85 -2.25 3.35
CA VAL A 118 -12.47 -2.64 3.68
C VAL A 118 -12.47 -3.99 4.38
N LEU A 119 -11.70 -4.94 3.84
CA LEU A 119 -11.51 -6.27 4.42
C LEU A 119 -10.01 -6.57 4.63
N PRO A 120 -9.66 -7.44 5.58
CA PRO A 120 -8.29 -7.91 5.73
C PRO A 120 -7.88 -8.84 4.59
N GLY A 121 -6.68 -8.64 4.03
CA GLY A 121 -6.11 -9.49 2.99
C GLY A 121 -4.90 -8.87 2.31
N ASP A 122 -4.00 -9.73 1.82
CA ASP A 122 -2.73 -9.32 1.22
C ASP A 122 -2.81 -9.09 -0.29
N LEU A 123 -3.75 -9.80 -0.96
CA LEU A 123 -3.95 -9.66 -2.40
C LEU A 123 -4.84 -8.46 -2.70
N PRO A 124 -4.42 -7.54 -3.57
CA PRO A 124 -5.29 -6.45 -4.00
C PRO A 124 -6.48 -6.98 -4.82
N THR A 125 -7.58 -6.25 -4.79
CA THR A 125 -8.72 -6.52 -5.66
C THR A 125 -8.32 -6.25 -7.11
N TYR A 126 -8.58 -7.19 -8.02
CA TYR A 126 -8.28 -7.07 -9.45
C TYR A 126 -9.43 -7.53 -10.36
N ARG A 127 -10.49 -8.12 -9.80
CA ARG A 127 -11.67 -8.59 -10.54
C ARG A 127 -12.89 -8.70 -9.62
N SER A 128 -14.08 -8.64 -10.21
CA SER A 128 -15.32 -8.94 -9.52
C SER A 128 -15.44 -10.45 -9.25
N LEU A 129 -15.90 -10.82 -8.06
CA LEU A 129 -16.08 -12.20 -7.63
C LEU A 129 -17.55 -12.60 -7.77
N ARG A 130 -17.81 -13.73 -8.42
CA ARG A 130 -19.16 -14.25 -8.69
C ARG A 130 -19.15 -15.77 -8.73
N ALA A 131 -20.30 -16.39 -8.70
CA ALA A 131 -20.43 -17.84 -8.83
C ALA A 131 -19.69 -18.40 -10.06
N GLY A 132 -19.03 -19.52 -9.87
CA GLY A 132 -18.21 -20.18 -10.89
C GLY A 132 -16.80 -19.64 -11.04
N VAL A 133 -16.43 -18.56 -10.33
CA VAL A 133 -15.05 -18.07 -10.26
C VAL A 133 -14.29 -18.81 -9.16
N SER A 134 -13.05 -19.21 -9.43
CA SER A 134 -12.15 -19.82 -8.46
C SER A 134 -10.79 -19.11 -8.43
N GLY A 135 -10.15 -19.12 -7.26
CA GLY A 135 -8.81 -18.58 -7.11
C GLY A 135 -8.42 -18.20 -5.68
N PRO A 136 -7.17 -17.74 -5.50
CA PRO A 136 -6.66 -17.34 -4.19
C PRO A 136 -7.40 -16.12 -3.61
N ASP A 137 -7.95 -15.26 -4.45
CA ASP A 137 -8.78 -14.11 -4.10
C ASP A 137 -10.11 -14.54 -3.45
N VAL A 138 -10.75 -15.61 -3.95
CA VAL A 138 -11.96 -16.19 -3.32
C VAL A 138 -11.62 -16.78 -1.95
N ARG A 139 -10.49 -17.47 -1.83
CA ARG A 139 -10.03 -18.00 -0.53
C ARG A 139 -9.75 -16.88 0.46
N GLN A 140 -9.09 -15.80 0.01
CA GLN A 140 -8.88 -14.60 0.82
C GLN A 140 -10.20 -13.97 1.29
N LEU A 141 -11.19 -13.85 0.39
CA LEU A 141 -12.51 -13.34 0.74
C LEU A 141 -13.17 -14.22 1.85
N LYS A 142 -13.16 -15.55 1.67
CA LYS A 142 -13.71 -16.46 2.68
C LYS A 142 -13.02 -16.33 4.04
N ALA A 143 -11.68 -16.20 4.05
CA ALA A 143 -10.92 -15.97 5.27
C ALA A 143 -11.28 -14.64 5.93
N ALA A 144 -11.42 -13.57 5.14
CA ALA A 144 -11.84 -12.27 5.63
C ALA A 144 -13.26 -12.28 6.21
N LEU A 145 -14.21 -12.96 5.58
CA LEU A 145 -15.58 -13.14 6.08
C LEU A 145 -15.59 -13.98 7.37
N ALA A 146 -14.81 -15.05 7.43
CA ALA A 146 -14.67 -15.86 8.63
C ALA A 146 -14.09 -15.06 9.82
N ALA A 147 -13.10 -14.18 9.57
CA ALA A 147 -12.57 -13.27 10.60
C ALA A 147 -13.63 -12.29 11.14
N LEU A 148 -14.66 -11.99 10.35
CA LEU A 148 -15.82 -11.20 10.76
C LEU A 148 -16.91 -12.04 11.46
N GLY A 149 -16.74 -13.36 11.58
CA GLY A 149 -17.76 -14.27 12.07
C GLY A 149 -18.90 -14.53 11.09
N ILE A 150 -18.67 -14.29 9.79
CA ILE A 150 -19.63 -14.55 8.72
C ILE A 150 -19.28 -15.88 8.06
N ASP A 151 -20.24 -16.82 8.04
CA ASP A 151 -20.07 -18.09 7.34
C ASP A 151 -20.12 -17.88 5.82
N ALA A 152 -19.06 -18.29 5.13
CA ALA A 152 -18.92 -18.26 3.68
C ALA A 152 -18.58 -19.64 3.08
N GLY A 153 -18.87 -20.71 3.83
CA GLY A 153 -18.51 -22.08 3.48
C GLY A 153 -17.08 -22.45 3.86
N SER A 154 -16.54 -23.54 3.29
CA SER A 154 -15.19 -24.01 3.63
C SER A 154 -14.12 -22.97 3.31
N PRO A 155 -13.29 -22.56 4.28
CA PRO A 155 -12.22 -21.59 4.06
C PRO A 155 -11.11 -22.10 3.13
N ASP A 156 -10.96 -23.42 3.00
CA ASP A 156 -9.95 -24.05 2.14
C ASP A 156 -10.37 -24.11 0.66
N SER A 157 -11.68 -23.95 0.39
CA SER A 157 -12.20 -23.93 -0.96
C SER A 157 -11.91 -22.60 -1.64
N ASP A 158 -11.37 -22.64 -2.84
CA ASP A 158 -11.10 -21.48 -3.68
C ASP A 158 -12.24 -21.14 -4.66
N ALA A 159 -13.35 -21.90 -4.61
CA ALA A 159 -14.50 -21.68 -5.48
C ALA A 159 -15.53 -20.73 -4.83
N TYR A 160 -16.03 -19.78 -5.64
CA TYR A 160 -17.14 -18.91 -5.25
C TYR A 160 -18.46 -19.68 -5.44
N ASP A 161 -18.99 -20.17 -4.36
CA ASP A 161 -20.22 -21.00 -4.31
C ASP A 161 -21.39 -20.24 -3.66
N ALA A 162 -22.51 -20.95 -3.49
CA ALA A 162 -23.72 -20.38 -2.88
C ALA A 162 -23.49 -19.95 -1.41
N ALA A 163 -22.61 -20.65 -0.67
CA ALA A 163 -22.28 -20.27 0.70
C ALA A 163 -21.47 -18.97 0.73
N THR A 164 -20.51 -18.82 -0.20
CA THR A 164 -19.75 -17.58 -0.36
C THR A 164 -20.66 -16.41 -0.71
N ALA A 165 -21.60 -16.61 -1.64
CA ALA A 165 -22.58 -15.58 -2.01
C ALA A 165 -23.50 -15.19 -0.84
N ALA A 166 -23.88 -16.16 0.01
CA ALA A 166 -24.63 -15.89 1.23
C ALA A 166 -23.82 -15.09 2.25
N GLY A 167 -22.51 -15.40 2.41
CA GLY A 167 -21.58 -14.64 3.23
C GLY A 167 -21.40 -13.20 2.74
N VAL A 168 -21.28 -13.00 1.42
CA VAL A 168 -21.23 -11.65 0.82
C VAL A 168 -22.53 -10.88 1.10
N ARG A 169 -23.68 -11.51 0.95
CA ARG A 169 -24.98 -10.89 1.30
C ARG A 169 -25.01 -10.45 2.77
N ALA A 170 -24.54 -11.29 3.67
CA ALA A 170 -24.45 -10.97 5.09
C ALA A 170 -23.48 -9.82 5.37
N LEU A 171 -22.37 -9.72 4.62
CA LEU A 171 -21.45 -8.58 4.70
C LEU A 171 -22.16 -7.27 4.37
N TYR A 172 -22.89 -7.20 3.24
CA TYR A 172 -23.64 -5.99 2.87
C TYR A 172 -24.71 -5.61 3.90
N GLN A 173 -25.43 -6.59 4.44
CA GLN A 173 -26.41 -6.37 5.50
C GLN A 173 -25.73 -5.80 6.76
N ARG A 174 -24.54 -6.30 7.11
CA ARG A 174 -23.78 -5.83 8.27
C ARG A 174 -23.34 -4.37 8.12
N VAL A 175 -22.95 -3.95 6.91
CA VAL A 175 -22.55 -2.56 6.64
C VAL A 175 -23.73 -1.63 6.32
N GLY A 176 -24.97 -2.16 6.28
CA GLY A 176 -26.20 -1.39 6.11
C GLY A 176 -26.52 -1.02 4.65
N TYR A 177 -25.97 -1.78 3.69
CA TYR A 177 -26.26 -1.59 2.27
C TYR A 177 -27.00 -2.77 1.68
N GLU A 178 -27.75 -2.51 0.60
CA GLU A 178 -28.40 -3.56 -0.15
C GLU A 178 -27.37 -4.37 -0.95
N PRO A 179 -27.40 -5.72 -0.87
CA PRO A 179 -26.49 -6.56 -1.64
C PRO A 179 -26.67 -6.32 -3.15
N PRO A 180 -25.59 -6.37 -3.94
CA PRO A 180 -25.71 -6.24 -5.38
C PRO A 180 -26.52 -7.40 -5.97
N SER A 181 -27.41 -7.08 -6.92
CA SER A 181 -28.18 -8.05 -7.68
C SER A 181 -27.40 -8.51 -8.91
N ALA A 182 -27.70 -9.72 -9.37
CA ALA A 182 -27.10 -10.23 -10.60
C ALA A 182 -27.59 -9.52 -11.88
N GLY A 183 -28.59 -8.65 -11.78
CA GLY A 183 -29.23 -7.98 -12.89
C GLY A 183 -30.46 -8.74 -13.45
N GLU A 184 -31.34 -8.00 -14.15
CA GLU A 184 -32.59 -8.55 -14.68
C GLU A 184 -32.32 -9.62 -15.74
N GLU A 185 -31.37 -9.41 -16.63
CA GLU A 185 -31.02 -10.36 -17.70
C GLU A 185 -30.69 -11.78 -17.16
N LEU A 186 -29.90 -11.89 -16.10
CA LEU A 186 -29.56 -13.18 -15.48
C LEU A 186 -30.76 -13.79 -14.74
N GLN A 187 -31.65 -12.97 -14.17
CA GLN A 187 -32.88 -13.44 -13.55
C GLN A 187 -33.84 -14.01 -14.58
N ASP A 188 -33.99 -13.33 -15.71
CA ASP A 188 -34.80 -13.79 -16.84
C ASP A 188 -34.25 -15.07 -17.46
N ALA A 189 -32.93 -15.16 -17.62
CA ALA A 189 -32.27 -16.39 -18.07
C ALA A 189 -32.52 -17.57 -17.11
N ALA A 190 -32.48 -17.35 -15.80
CA ALA A 190 -32.77 -18.37 -14.81
C ALA A 190 -34.28 -18.78 -14.84
N ALA A 191 -35.18 -17.85 -15.11
CA ALA A 191 -36.61 -18.15 -15.30
C ALA A 191 -36.83 -18.99 -16.57
N ALA A 192 -36.23 -18.61 -17.70
CA ALA A 192 -36.30 -19.36 -18.95
C ALA A 192 -35.73 -20.79 -18.81
N ALA A 193 -34.60 -20.95 -18.10
CA ALA A 193 -34.03 -22.27 -17.84
C ALA A 193 -34.95 -23.17 -16.98
N ARG A 194 -35.69 -22.61 -16.00
CA ARG A 194 -36.74 -23.36 -15.26
C ARG A 194 -37.88 -23.82 -16.17
N ASP A 195 -38.28 -22.97 -17.09
CA ASP A 195 -39.32 -23.33 -18.06
C ASP A 195 -38.83 -24.39 -19.04
N GLY A 196 -37.53 -24.35 -19.41
CA GLY A 196 -36.85 -25.39 -20.18
C GLY A 196 -36.93 -26.77 -19.52
N VAL A 197 -36.62 -26.84 -18.20
CA VAL A 197 -36.76 -28.09 -17.43
C VAL A 197 -38.20 -28.61 -17.42
N ARG A 198 -39.19 -27.73 -17.24
CA ARG A 198 -40.61 -28.12 -17.28
C ARG A 198 -40.97 -28.70 -18.63
N SER A 199 -40.59 -28.05 -19.72
CA SER A 199 -40.83 -28.54 -21.09
C SER A 199 -40.18 -29.91 -21.34
N ALA A 200 -38.95 -30.12 -20.89
CA ALA A 200 -38.24 -31.39 -21.00
C ALA A 200 -38.92 -32.52 -20.16
N GLN A 201 -39.46 -32.17 -18.98
CA GLN A 201 -40.23 -33.10 -18.16
C GLN A 201 -41.54 -33.53 -18.86
N ASP A 202 -42.23 -32.58 -19.46
CA ASP A 202 -43.44 -32.84 -20.21
C ASP A 202 -43.18 -33.74 -21.44
N ALA A 203 -42.09 -33.49 -22.16
CA ALA A 203 -41.63 -34.30 -23.29
C ALA A 203 -41.30 -35.74 -22.86
N LEU A 204 -40.56 -35.90 -21.73
CA LEU A 204 -40.29 -37.20 -21.18
C LEU A 204 -41.54 -37.95 -20.78
N SER A 205 -42.51 -37.27 -20.15
CA SER A 205 -43.80 -37.85 -19.75
C SER A 205 -44.64 -38.25 -20.97
N ALA A 206 -44.57 -37.50 -22.07
CA ALA A 206 -45.22 -37.87 -23.33
C ALA A 206 -44.59 -39.11 -23.96
N ALA A 207 -43.27 -39.14 -24.08
CA ALA A 207 -42.53 -40.30 -24.61
C ALA A 207 -42.78 -41.59 -23.79
N GLN A 208 -42.85 -41.47 -22.46
CA GLN A 208 -43.21 -42.59 -21.58
C GLN A 208 -44.62 -43.09 -21.81
N ARG A 209 -45.59 -42.20 -22.03
CA ARG A 209 -46.96 -42.60 -22.33
C ARG A 209 -47.07 -43.30 -23.69
N GLU A 210 -46.34 -42.83 -24.69
CA GLU A 210 -46.26 -43.50 -25.99
C GLU A 210 -45.63 -44.89 -25.89
N LEU A 211 -44.56 -45.04 -25.15
CA LEU A 211 -43.92 -46.31 -24.88
C LEU A 211 -44.89 -47.25 -24.17
N ALA A 212 -45.60 -46.80 -23.16
CA ALA A 212 -46.59 -47.61 -22.42
C ALA A 212 -47.74 -48.04 -23.32
N GLY A 213 -48.23 -47.11 -24.20
CA GLY A 213 -49.25 -47.42 -25.19
C GLY A 213 -48.79 -48.46 -26.20
N ALA A 214 -47.57 -48.29 -26.74
CA ALA A 214 -47.01 -49.27 -27.68
C ALA A 214 -46.76 -50.63 -27.04
N ALA A 215 -46.29 -50.65 -25.80
CA ALA A 215 -46.05 -51.88 -25.06
C ALA A 215 -47.32 -52.66 -24.64
N ALA A 216 -48.46 -51.96 -24.56
CA ALA A 216 -49.76 -52.61 -24.24
C ALA A 216 -50.28 -53.54 -25.37
N GLY A 217 -49.71 -53.41 -26.57
CA GLY A 217 -50.10 -54.22 -27.73
C GLY A 217 -51.51 -53.83 -28.28
N PRO A 218 -52.10 -54.68 -29.17
CA PRO A 218 -53.36 -54.42 -29.73
C PRO A 218 -54.52 -54.51 -28.71
N LEU A 219 -55.57 -53.73 -28.91
CA LEU A 219 -56.71 -53.73 -28.01
C LEU A 219 -57.36 -55.10 -27.97
N GLN A 220 -57.92 -55.52 -26.83
CA GLN A 220 -58.61 -56.80 -26.64
C GLN A 220 -59.77 -57.00 -27.67
N SER A 221 -60.45 -55.94 -28.11
CA SER A 221 -61.47 -56.01 -29.14
C SER A 221 -60.93 -56.45 -30.51
N VAL A 222 -59.66 -56.01 -30.82
CA VAL A 222 -58.98 -56.42 -32.06
C VAL A 222 -58.62 -57.93 -31.97
N ILE A 223 -58.09 -58.37 -30.82
CA ILE A 223 -57.76 -59.78 -30.57
C ILE A 223 -59.03 -60.65 -30.73
N ILE A 224 -60.17 -60.28 -30.11
CA ILE A 224 -61.48 -61.00 -30.24
C ILE A 224 -61.94 -61.03 -31.70
N GLY A 225 -61.77 -59.93 -32.45
CA GLY A 225 -62.11 -59.87 -33.88
C GLY A 225 -61.27 -60.85 -34.72
N LEU A 226 -59.97 -60.91 -34.45
CA LEU A 226 -59.04 -61.86 -35.10
C LEU A 226 -59.35 -63.32 -34.74
N ASP A 227 -59.64 -63.63 -33.47
CA ASP A 227 -60.04 -64.96 -33.02
C ASP A 227 -61.37 -65.39 -33.69
N THR A 228 -62.33 -64.46 -33.83
CA THR A 228 -63.56 -64.68 -34.55
C THR A 228 -63.29 -65.01 -36.00
N SER A 229 -62.42 -64.27 -36.68
CA SER A 229 -61.99 -64.47 -38.04
C SER A 229 -61.39 -65.84 -38.28
N VAL A 230 -60.53 -66.30 -37.35
CA VAL A 230 -59.99 -67.67 -37.40
C VAL A 230 -61.08 -68.72 -37.26
N THR A 231 -61.99 -68.52 -36.28
CA THR A 231 -63.13 -69.48 -36.07
C THR A 231 -64.02 -69.57 -37.26
N VAL A 232 -64.39 -68.46 -37.92
CA VAL A 232 -65.20 -68.40 -39.14
C VAL A 232 -64.47 -69.09 -40.31
N ALA A 233 -63.18 -68.85 -40.49
CA ALA A 233 -62.39 -69.48 -41.54
C ALA A 233 -62.26 -71.01 -41.33
N GLU A 234 -62.13 -71.48 -40.07
CA GLU A 234 -62.13 -72.88 -39.72
C GLU A 234 -63.46 -73.56 -40.02
N ALA A 235 -64.54 -72.88 -39.65
CA ALA A 235 -65.90 -73.39 -39.95
C ALA A 235 -66.16 -73.46 -41.48
N THR A 236 -65.73 -72.46 -42.23
CA THR A 236 -65.82 -72.43 -43.68
C THR A 236 -65.03 -73.56 -44.31
N LEU A 237 -63.76 -73.76 -43.87
CA LEU A 237 -62.98 -74.88 -44.38
C LEU A 237 -63.61 -76.23 -44.06
N ALA A 238 -64.10 -76.44 -42.85
CA ALA A 238 -64.80 -77.67 -42.45
C ALA A 238 -66.03 -77.94 -43.27
N GLN A 239 -66.79 -76.90 -43.59
CA GLN A 239 -67.94 -76.97 -44.44
C GLN A 239 -67.59 -77.42 -45.88
N GLU A 240 -66.57 -76.82 -46.50
CA GLU A 240 -66.09 -77.17 -47.81
C GLU A 240 -65.52 -78.59 -47.89
N GLN A 241 -64.76 -79.00 -46.85
CA GLN A 241 -64.26 -80.35 -46.74
C GLN A 241 -65.36 -81.35 -46.58
N ALA A 242 -66.40 -81.10 -45.76
CA ALA A 242 -67.57 -81.92 -45.63
C ALA A 242 -68.37 -82.06 -46.95
N ARG A 243 -68.45 -80.96 -47.67
CA ARG A 243 -69.09 -80.93 -49.03
C ARG A 243 -68.31 -81.87 -49.99
N CYS A 244 -67.01 -81.88 -49.95
CA CYS A 244 -66.18 -82.78 -50.77
C CYS A 244 -66.19 -84.27 -50.29
N ALA A 245 -66.41 -84.49 -49.02
CA ALA A 245 -66.51 -85.87 -48.44
C ALA A 245 -67.80 -86.57 -48.79
N ALA A 246 -68.92 -85.78 -49.02
CA ALA A 246 -70.21 -86.29 -49.40
C ALA A 246 -70.87 -85.37 -50.47
N PRO A 247 -70.39 -85.38 -51.73
CA PRO A 247 -70.88 -84.49 -52.80
C PRO A 247 -72.32 -84.93 -53.23
N THR A 248 -73.16 -83.87 -53.53
CA THR A 248 -74.48 -84.08 -54.05
C THR A 248 -74.59 -83.32 -55.39
N GLU A 249 -75.65 -83.67 -56.23
CA GLU A 249 -75.86 -82.95 -57.53
C GLU A 249 -76.08 -81.45 -57.29
N GLU A 250 -76.74 -81.08 -56.18
CA GLU A 250 -77.02 -79.67 -55.84
C GLU A 250 -75.80 -78.94 -55.19
N SER A 251 -74.86 -79.72 -54.63
CA SER A 251 -73.64 -79.18 -53.93
C SER A 251 -72.44 -80.04 -54.33
N PRO A 252 -71.89 -79.84 -55.53
CA PRO A 252 -70.71 -80.54 -56.01
C PRO A 252 -69.44 -80.17 -55.25
N CYS A 253 -68.48 -81.15 -55.11
CA CYS A 253 -67.13 -80.86 -54.54
C CYS A 253 -66.40 -79.87 -55.48
N SER A 254 -65.84 -78.80 -54.84
CA SER A 254 -64.97 -77.84 -55.55
C SER A 254 -63.59 -77.87 -54.87
N PRO A 255 -62.59 -78.54 -55.43
CA PRO A 255 -61.21 -78.52 -54.88
C PRO A 255 -60.62 -77.12 -54.76
N ILE A 256 -61.02 -76.21 -55.63
CA ILE A 256 -60.61 -74.79 -55.60
C ILE A 256 -61.21 -74.12 -54.38
N ALA A 257 -62.48 -74.32 -54.04
CA ALA A 257 -63.12 -73.76 -52.87
C ALA A 257 -62.46 -74.24 -51.57
N VAL A 258 -62.03 -75.53 -51.50
CA VAL A 258 -61.25 -76.04 -50.36
C VAL A 258 -59.90 -75.37 -50.27
N LEU A 259 -59.22 -75.16 -51.42
CA LEU A 259 -57.91 -74.48 -51.40
C LEU A 259 -58.07 -72.98 -51.03
N GLU A 260 -59.08 -72.32 -51.48
CA GLU A 260 -59.40 -70.96 -51.09
C GLU A 260 -59.69 -70.82 -49.58
N ALA A 261 -60.51 -71.75 -49.05
CA ALA A 261 -60.81 -71.80 -47.61
C ALA A 261 -59.57 -72.14 -46.78
N GLN A 262 -58.64 -72.99 -47.25
CA GLN A 262 -57.35 -73.23 -46.62
C GLN A 262 -56.49 -71.98 -46.62
N GLY A 263 -56.46 -71.25 -47.72
CA GLY A 263 -55.75 -69.98 -47.86
C GLY A 263 -56.30 -68.94 -46.88
N ALA A 264 -57.63 -68.80 -46.82
CA ALA A 264 -58.28 -67.86 -45.90
C ALA A 264 -58.01 -68.20 -44.44
N LEU A 265 -57.98 -69.49 -44.04
CA LEU A 265 -57.60 -69.93 -42.68
C LEU A 265 -56.14 -69.63 -42.39
N ALA A 266 -55.29 -69.95 -43.36
CA ALA A 266 -53.83 -69.62 -43.15
C ALA A 266 -53.61 -68.13 -42.96
N GLN A 267 -54.32 -67.31 -43.74
CA GLN A 267 -54.27 -65.86 -43.63
C GLN A 267 -54.82 -65.35 -42.28
N ALA A 268 -55.96 -65.85 -41.82
CA ALA A 268 -56.57 -65.47 -40.56
C ALA A 268 -55.63 -65.90 -39.33
N ARG A 269 -55.03 -67.09 -39.40
CA ARG A 269 -54.08 -67.56 -38.39
C ARG A 269 -52.82 -66.72 -38.41
N ALA A 270 -52.27 -66.36 -39.53
CA ALA A 270 -51.11 -65.48 -39.66
C ALA A 270 -51.37 -64.11 -39.03
N ALA A 271 -52.47 -63.46 -39.35
CA ALA A 271 -52.91 -62.20 -38.79
C ALA A 271 -53.10 -62.27 -37.28
N ARG A 272 -53.66 -63.39 -36.75
CA ARG A 272 -53.78 -63.60 -35.30
C ARG A 272 -52.39 -63.82 -34.60
N ALA A 273 -51.50 -64.57 -35.23
CA ALA A 273 -50.17 -64.80 -34.75
C ALA A 273 -49.34 -63.50 -34.73
N GLU A 274 -49.44 -62.67 -35.80
CA GLU A 274 -48.77 -61.38 -35.85
C GLU A 274 -49.25 -60.44 -34.76
N ALA A 275 -50.56 -60.36 -34.50
CA ALA A 275 -51.11 -59.60 -33.38
C ALA A 275 -50.68 -60.09 -32.00
N GLY A 276 -50.21 -61.35 -31.86
CA GLY A 276 -49.71 -61.94 -30.65
C GLY A 276 -48.21 -61.75 -30.44
N ASN A 277 -47.48 -61.23 -31.42
CA ASN A 277 -46.06 -60.96 -31.28
C ASN A 277 -45.85 -59.74 -30.36
N PRO A 278 -44.76 -59.72 -29.57
CA PRO A 278 -44.38 -58.54 -28.81
C PRO A 278 -44.24 -57.31 -29.73
N ALA A 279 -44.85 -56.18 -29.33
CA ALA A 279 -44.73 -54.95 -30.07
C ALA A 279 -43.27 -54.52 -30.15
N ASP A 280 -42.80 -54.09 -31.32
CA ASP A 280 -41.49 -53.46 -31.45
C ASP A 280 -41.54 -52.03 -30.84
N THR A 281 -40.96 -51.88 -29.67
CA THR A 281 -40.90 -50.64 -28.92
C THR A 281 -39.53 -49.98 -29.02
N GLY A 282 -38.66 -50.38 -29.95
CA GLY A 282 -37.32 -49.86 -30.10
C GLY A 282 -37.26 -48.33 -30.28
N ALA A 283 -38.10 -47.81 -31.18
CA ALA A 283 -38.20 -46.37 -31.48
C ALA A 283 -38.68 -45.58 -30.24
N GLN A 284 -39.70 -46.08 -29.53
CA GLN A 284 -40.26 -45.43 -28.33
C GLN A 284 -39.25 -45.43 -27.17
N ARG A 285 -38.50 -46.51 -26.98
CA ARG A 285 -37.42 -46.57 -25.99
C ARG A 285 -36.31 -45.56 -26.34
N ALA A 286 -35.96 -45.42 -27.61
CA ALA A 286 -35.01 -44.43 -28.06
C ALA A 286 -35.53 -43.00 -27.82
N ALA A 287 -36.82 -42.75 -28.04
CA ALA A 287 -37.45 -41.49 -27.74
C ALA A 287 -37.43 -41.13 -26.26
N VAL A 288 -37.73 -42.13 -25.38
CA VAL A 288 -37.60 -41.93 -23.92
C VAL A 288 -36.16 -41.63 -23.52
N ALA A 289 -35.16 -42.36 -24.04
CA ALA A 289 -33.75 -42.10 -23.75
C ALA A 289 -33.33 -40.71 -24.21
N SER A 290 -33.76 -40.25 -25.39
CA SER A 290 -33.52 -38.90 -25.89
C SER A 290 -34.15 -37.84 -24.98
N ALA A 291 -35.41 -38.02 -24.58
CA ALA A 291 -36.10 -37.10 -23.67
C ALA A 291 -35.44 -37.06 -22.26
N GLN A 292 -34.91 -38.16 -21.77
CA GLN A 292 -34.14 -38.21 -20.53
C GLN A 292 -32.83 -37.40 -20.64
N SER A 293 -32.10 -37.54 -21.73
CA SER A 293 -30.90 -36.75 -22.01
C SER A 293 -31.22 -35.25 -22.07
N GLN A 294 -32.28 -34.87 -22.75
CA GLN A 294 -32.73 -33.47 -22.82
C GLN A 294 -33.10 -32.92 -21.44
N LEU A 295 -33.79 -33.71 -20.60
CA LEU A 295 -34.08 -33.30 -19.23
C LEU A 295 -32.82 -33.13 -18.38
N THR A 296 -31.81 -33.99 -18.57
CA THR A 296 -30.52 -33.86 -17.86
C THR A 296 -29.83 -32.57 -18.26
N SER A 297 -29.68 -32.28 -19.55
CA SER A 297 -29.09 -31.02 -20.04
C SER A 297 -29.86 -29.79 -19.55
N ALA A 298 -31.18 -29.80 -19.62
CA ALA A 298 -32.01 -28.69 -19.13
C ALA A 298 -31.84 -28.43 -17.63
N ARG A 299 -31.60 -29.48 -16.83
CA ARG A 299 -31.29 -29.33 -15.38
C ARG A 299 -29.90 -28.75 -15.14
N GLU A 300 -28.92 -29.12 -15.95
CA GLU A 300 -27.57 -28.54 -15.91
C GLU A 300 -27.61 -27.05 -16.24
N ASP A 301 -28.28 -26.69 -17.33
CA ASP A 301 -28.50 -25.30 -17.75
C ASP A 301 -29.23 -24.49 -16.66
N GLN A 302 -30.24 -25.09 -16.02
CA GLN A 302 -30.93 -24.45 -14.89
C GLN A 302 -30.01 -24.22 -13.70
N ALA A 303 -29.17 -25.20 -13.34
CA ALA A 303 -28.24 -25.07 -12.23
C ALA A 303 -27.21 -23.97 -12.49
N GLU A 304 -26.69 -23.87 -13.72
CA GLU A 304 -25.77 -22.81 -14.14
C GLU A 304 -26.44 -21.43 -14.12
N ALA A 305 -27.63 -21.30 -14.71
CA ALA A 305 -28.38 -20.06 -14.70
C ALA A 305 -28.76 -19.59 -13.29
N GLN A 306 -29.12 -20.51 -12.40
CA GLN A 306 -29.38 -20.20 -10.98
C GLN A 306 -28.10 -19.78 -10.24
N ALA A 307 -26.97 -20.41 -10.51
CA ALA A 307 -25.68 -20.01 -9.93
C ALA A 307 -25.32 -18.58 -10.38
N ALA A 308 -25.57 -18.22 -11.63
CA ALA A 308 -25.33 -16.88 -12.15
C ALA A 308 -26.16 -15.78 -11.46
N THR A 309 -27.31 -16.12 -10.84
CA THR A 309 -28.12 -15.17 -10.05
C THR A 309 -27.68 -14.97 -8.62
N LEU A 310 -26.67 -15.70 -8.15
CA LEU A 310 -26.13 -15.53 -6.79
C LEU A 310 -25.49 -14.16 -6.63
N THR A 311 -25.58 -13.62 -5.41
CA THR A 311 -25.02 -12.30 -5.08
C THR A 311 -23.54 -12.21 -5.46
N PRO A 312 -23.13 -11.35 -6.38
CA PRO A 312 -21.72 -11.15 -6.71
C PRO A 312 -21.06 -10.19 -5.71
N LEU A 313 -19.72 -10.09 -5.74
CA LEU A 313 -18.96 -9.05 -5.09
C LEU A 313 -18.22 -8.23 -6.16
N PRO A 314 -18.71 -7.02 -6.50
CA PRO A 314 -18.06 -6.15 -7.47
C PRO A 314 -16.68 -5.71 -7.01
N ALA A 315 -15.74 -5.62 -7.94
CA ALA A 315 -14.38 -5.15 -7.65
C ALA A 315 -14.36 -3.69 -7.19
N SER A 316 -15.32 -2.90 -7.63
CA SER A 316 -15.51 -1.50 -7.23
C SER A 316 -16.06 -1.30 -5.81
N GLU A 317 -16.50 -2.36 -5.15
CA GLU A 317 -17.14 -2.28 -3.83
C GLU A 317 -16.28 -2.87 -2.70
N ILE A 318 -15.04 -3.27 -2.98
CA ILE A 318 -14.16 -3.91 -2.00
C ILE A 318 -12.71 -3.47 -2.16
N VAL A 319 -12.03 -3.30 -1.02
CA VAL A 319 -10.58 -3.11 -0.94
C VAL A 319 -10.02 -4.00 0.16
N PHE A 320 -8.94 -4.73 -0.15
CA PHE A 320 -8.21 -5.53 0.84
C PHE A 320 -7.01 -4.76 1.38
N VAL A 321 -6.78 -4.91 2.69
CA VAL A 321 -5.68 -4.29 3.43
C VAL A 321 -5.02 -5.37 4.29
N PRO A 322 -3.67 -5.48 4.28
CA PRO A 322 -2.96 -6.59 4.95
C PRO A 322 -3.26 -6.73 6.44
N SER A 323 -3.46 -5.63 7.13
CA SER A 323 -3.79 -5.62 8.56
C SER A 323 -4.79 -4.50 8.89
N LEU A 324 -5.69 -4.76 9.82
CA LEU A 324 -6.70 -3.82 10.31
C LEU A 324 -6.79 -3.93 11.85
N PRO A 325 -7.08 -2.87 12.60
CA PRO A 325 -7.48 -1.53 12.12
C PRO A 325 -6.30 -0.69 11.62
N ARG A 326 -6.59 0.33 10.80
CA ARG A 326 -5.65 1.31 10.24
C ARG A 326 -6.15 2.73 10.44
N ARG A 327 -5.24 3.68 10.46
CA ARG A 327 -5.53 5.10 10.53
C ARG A 327 -5.51 5.73 9.14
N VAL A 328 -6.41 6.65 8.85
CA VAL A 328 -6.42 7.45 7.62
C VAL A 328 -5.34 8.53 7.70
N ASP A 329 -4.37 8.52 6.76
CA ASP A 329 -3.29 9.50 6.70
C ASP A 329 -3.57 10.63 5.73
N VAL A 330 -3.89 10.24 4.49
CA VAL A 330 -4.13 11.18 3.39
C VAL A 330 -5.41 10.79 2.68
N VAL A 331 -6.25 11.76 2.41
CA VAL A 331 -7.48 11.59 1.65
C VAL A 331 -7.39 12.44 0.38
N LYS A 332 -7.40 11.78 -0.78
CA LYS A 332 -7.37 12.42 -2.11
C LYS A 332 -8.76 12.56 -2.69
N ALA A 333 -9.69 11.69 -2.27
CA ALA A 333 -11.07 11.73 -2.70
C ALA A 333 -11.80 12.94 -2.15
N THR A 334 -12.67 13.53 -2.96
CA THR A 334 -13.58 14.60 -2.55
C THR A 334 -15.00 14.24 -2.97
N ARG A 335 -15.98 14.57 -2.13
CA ARG A 335 -17.40 14.33 -2.47
C ARG A 335 -17.78 15.07 -3.74
N GLY A 336 -18.39 14.39 -4.70
CA GLY A 336 -18.70 14.88 -6.03
C GLY A 336 -17.55 14.80 -7.03
N GLY A 337 -16.34 14.46 -6.57
CA GLY A 337 -15.18 14.21 -7.44
C GLY A 337 -15.20 12.82 -8.04
N THR A 338 -14.40 12.62 -9.10
CA THR A 338 -14.23 11.32 -9.76
C THR A 338 -12.93 10.67 -9.32
N ILE A 339 -12.97 9.36 -9.06
CA ILE A 339 -11.80 8.55 -8.69
C ILE A 339 -11.23 7.89 -9.95
N THR A 340 -9.90 8.00 -10.13
CA THR A 340 -9.16 7.36 -11.23
C THR A 340 -7.97 6.53 -10.76
N GLY A 341 -7.90 6.22 -9.48
CA GLY A 341 -6.77 5.46 -8.91
C GLY A 341 -6.79 5.43 -7.39
N GLU A 342 -5.70 5.87 -6.77
CA GLU A 342 -5.61 5.97 -5.33
C GLU A 342 -6.53 7.06 -4.78
N PHE A 343 -7.40 6.69 -3.84
CA PHE A 343 -8.37 7.61 -3.26
C PHE A 343 -8.02 8.03 -1.82
N MET A 344 -7.25 7.23 -1.10
CA MET A 344 -6.72 7.55 0.22
C MET A 344 -5.50 6.70 0.55
N SER A 345 -4.75 7.09 1.58
CA SER A 345 -3.70 6.30 2.21
C SER A 345 -4.08 6.02 3.66
N VAL A 346 -3.80 4.80 4.10
CA VAL A 346 -3.97 4.37 5.48
C VAL A 346 -2.65 3.80 6.01
N SER A 347 -2.41 3.93 7.32
CA SER A 347 -1.18 3.47 7.96
C SER A 347 -1.46 2.75 9.29
N GLY A 348 -0.42 2.24 9.89
CA GLY A 348 -0.46 1.78 11.28
C GLY A 348 -0.63 2.92 12.28
N ALA A 349 -0.48 2.61 13.55
CA ALA A 349 -0.66 3.58 14.63
C ALA A 349 0.66 4.19 15.13
N THR A 350 1.80 3.64 14.71
CA THR A 350 3.13 4.01 15.21
C THR A 350 3.75 5.10 14.35
N ILE A 351 4.15 6.20 14.95
CA ILE A 351 4.88 7.25 14.26
C ILE A 351 6.32 6.83 14.09
N GLN A 352 6.84 7.01 12.89
CA GLN A 352 8.22 6.72 12.52
C GLN A 352 8.80 7.82 11.64
N ILE A 353 10.14 7.90 11.62
CA ILE A 353 10.88 8.74 10.68
C ILE A 353 11.49 7.84 9.62
N THR A 354 11.19 8.11 8.37
CA THR A 354 11.79 7.39 7.25
C THR A 354 12.82 8.28 6.57
N GLY A 355 14.10 7.93 6.74
CA GLY A 355 15.23 8.63 6.15
C GLY A 355 15.92 7.81 5.06
N SER A 356 16.83 8.48 4.33
CA SER A 356 17.67 7.83 3.33
C SER A 356 19.12 8.19 3.57
N ALA A 357 19.95 7.18 3.77
CA ALA A 357 21.40 7.29 3.97
C ALA A 357 22.18 6.69 2.79
N THR A 358 23.43 7.10 2.59
CA THR A 358 24.33 6.40 1.68
C THR A 358 24.63 5.00 2.23
N ARG A 359 25.11 4.10 1.39
CA ARG A 359 25.51 2.76 1.85
C ARG A 359 26.58 2.82 2.93
N ALA A 360 27.57 3.70 2.72
CA ALA A 360 28.68 3.87 3.68
C ALA A 360 28.17 4.39 5.04
N ASP A 361 27.28 5.38 5.02
CA ASP A 361 26.68 5.92 6.25
C ASP A 361 25.78 4.87 6.94
N ALA A 362 25.02 4.12 6.15
CA ALA A 362 24.11 3.09 6.67
C ALA A 362 24.86 1.91 7.32
N GLU A 363 26.07 1.60 6.87
CA GLU A 363 26.93 0.57 7.46
C GLU A 363 27.47 0.97 8.85
N LEU A 364 27.51 2.28 9.16
CA LEU A 364 27.86 2.80 10.47
C LEU A 364 26.69 2.76 11.47
N LEU A 365 25.47 2.60 10.97
CA LEU A 365 24.26 2.59 11.80
C LEU A 365 24.00 1.19 12.37
N THR A 366 23.85 1.11 13.68
CA THR A 366 23.47 -0.12 14.38
C THR A 366 22.00 0.00 14.81
N VAL A 367 21.21 -1.05 14.56
CA VAL A 367 19.82 -1.13 15.05
C VAL A 367 19.84 -1.06 16.58
N GLY A 368 19.00 -0.21 17.17
CA GLY A 368 18.95 0.07 18.59
C GLY A 368 19.75 1.31 19.02
N THR A 369 20.58 1.90 18.14
CA THR A 369 21.27 3.16 18.45
C THR A 369 20.27 4.28 18.68
N VAL A 370 20.45 5.01 19.76
CA VAL A 370 19.63 6.17 20.11
C VAL A 370 20.26 7.42 19.50
N GLY A 371 19.49 8.12 18.70
CA GLY A 371 19.80 9.44 18.17
C GLY A 371 18.84 10.49 18.72
N SER A 372 18.88 11.69 18.18
CA SER A 372 17.99 12.79 18.55
C SER A 372 17.45 13.55 17.34
N ILE A 373 16.28 14.15 17.52
CA ILE A 373 15.74 15.21 16.65
C ILE A 373 15.46 16.44 17.51
N THR A 374 15.54 17.60 16.90
CA THR A 374 15.22 18.87 17.58
C THR A 374 13.84 19.35 17.10
N LEU A 375 12.93 19.56 18.05
CA LEU A 375 11.59 20.16 17.83
C LEU A 375 11.43 21.33 18.80
N ASP A 376 11.23 22.54 18.30
CA ASP A 376 11.02 23.76 19.11
C ASP A 376 12.04 23.89 20.27
N ASP A 377 13.32 23.71 19.97
CA ASP A 377 14.45 23.72 20.91
C ASP A 377 14.46 22.57 21.95
N GLN A 378 13.57 21.58 21.81
CA GLN A 378 13.60 20.35 22.60
C GLN A 378 14.24 19.21 21.81
N GLU A 379 15.15 18.49 22.45
CA GLU A 379 15.68 17.25 21.90
C GLU A 379 14.77 16.08 22.26
N LEU A 380 14.27 15.39 21.22
CA LEU A 380 13.46 14.19 21.36
C LEU A 380 14.30 12.97 20.95
N PRO A 381 14.37 11.94 21.79
CA PRO A 381 15.12 10.73 21.46
C PRO A 381 14.42 9.93 20.36
N VAL A 382 15.21 9.44 19.43
CA VAL A 382 14.79 8.52 18.36
C VAL A 382 15.68 7.29 18.36
N THR A 383 15.15 6.15 18.00
CA THR A 383 15.92 4.90 17.95
C THR A 383 15.95 4.35 16.53
N VAL A 384 17.12 3.94 16.05
CA VAL A 384 17.27 3.23 14.78
C VAL A 384 16.55 1.89 14.87
N ALA A 385 15.41 1.75 14.18
CA ALA A 385 14.60 0.54 14.20
C ALA A 385 14.99 -0.44 13.10
N VAL A 386 15.18 0.06 11.86
CA VAL A 386 15.46 -0.77 10.69
C VAL A 386 16.41 -0.04 9.74
N VAL A 387 17.37 -0.78 9.19
CA VAL A 387 18.20 -0.35 8.06
C VAL A 387 17.99 -1.38 6.94
N LYS A 388 17.43 -0.98 5.80
CA LYS A 388 17.15 -1.88 4.67
C LYS A 388 17.54 -1.26 3.35
N ASP A 389 17.80 -2.11 2.35
CA ASP A 389 18.07 -1.64 0.99
C ASP A 389 16.86 -0.86 0.46
N SER A 390 17.12 0.27 -0.18
CA SER A 390 16.05 1.07 -0.78
C SER A 390 15.46 0.31 -1.97
N THR A 391 14.25 -0.20 -1.82
CA THR A 391 13.45 -0.61 -2.98
C THR A 391 12.95 0.67 -3.65
N ALA A 392 13.68 1.15 -4.66
CA ALA A 392 13.19 2.23 -5.49
C ALA A 392 11.89 1.79 -6.15
N THR A 393 10.76 2.32 -5.69
CA THR A 393 9.52 2.27 -6.47
C THR A 393 9.79 3.11 -7.72
N PRO A 394 9.67 2.54 -8.94
CA PRO A 394 9.82 3.34 -10.15
C PRO A 394 8.79 4.47 -10.11
N ALA A 395 9.24 5.70 -10.24
CA ALA A 395 8.33 6.81 -10.48
C ALA A 395 7.57 6.51 -11.80
N PRO A 396 6.24 6.74 -11.85
CA PRO A 396 5.51 6.60 -13.10
C PRO A 396 6.13 7.55 -14.14
N PRO A 397 6.28 7.11 -15.40
CA PRO A 397 6.84 7.94 -16.44
C PRO A 397 5.88 9.11 -16.69
N ASP A 398 6.30 10.31 -16.32
CA ASP A 398 5.67 11.53 -16.80
C ASP A 398 5.85 11.63 -18.32
N GLY A 399 4.72 11.65 -19.03
CA GLY A 399 4.54 12.18 -20.38
C GLY A 399 5.56 11.69 -21.43
N GLN A 400 5.33 10.52 -22.04
CA GLN A 400 5.98 10.20 -23.31
C GLN A 400 5.43 11.09 -24.40
N THR A 401 6.28 12.00 -24.89
CA THR A 401 6.14 12.57 -26.24
C THR A 401 6.58 11.50 -27.22
N GLU A 402 5.70 11.13 -28.16
CA GLU A 402 5.98 10.21 -29.26
C GLU A 402 7.20 10.69 -30.06
N GLY A 403 8.26 9.90 -30.12
CA GLY A 403 9.35 10.10 -31.08
C GLY A 403 10.77 9.83 -30.65
N GLU A 404 11.07 9.23 -29.51
CA GLU A 404 12.44 8.84 -29.17
C GLU A 404 12.55 7.31 -28.96
N GLU A 405 13.56 6.70 -29.62
CA GLU A 405 13.91 5.31 -29.43
C GLU A 405 14.13 4.96 -27.95
N PRO A 406 13.72 3.75 -27.49
CA PRO A 406 13.88 3.36 -26.10
C PRO A 406 15.35 3.33 -25.72
N LYS A 407 15.82 4.34 -24.98
CA LYS A 407 17.05 4.21 -24.20
C LYS A 407 16.82 3.11 -23.16
N GLU A 408 17.71 2.12 -23.16
CA GLU A 408 17.79 1.12 -22.09
C GLU A 408 17.63 1.83 -20.73
N PRO A 409 16.78 1.31 -19.83
CA PRO A 409 16.64 1.88 -18.50
C PRO A 409 18.00 1.80 -17.82
N THR A 410 18.68 2.94 -17.70
CA THR A 410 19.81 3.08 -16.78
C THR A 410 19.23 2.87 -15.39
N GLU A 411 19.41 1.68 -14.84
CA GLU A 411 19.10 1.40 -13.43
C GLU A 411 19.76 2.52 -12.61
N PRO A 412 19.02 3.28 -11.81
CA PRO A 412 19.63 4.08 -10.78
C PRO A 412 20.22 3.07 -9.81
N LYS A 413 21.52 2.85 -9.88
CA LYS A 413 22.28 2.19 -8.82
C LYS A 413 22.11 3.05 -7.59
N GLY A 414 21.04 2.80 -6.85
CA GLY A 414 20.77 3.42 -5.57
C GLY A 414 21.75 2.87 -4.55
N ASP A 415 22.91 3.52 -4.44
CA ASP A 415 23.84 3.33 -3.31
C ASP A 415 23.27 3.94 -2.02
N ARG A 416 21.96 3.87 -1.88
CA ARG A 416 21.23 4.43 -0.75
C ARG A 416 20.42 3.34 -0.04
N ARG A 417 20.33 3.47 1.28
CA ARG A 417 19.53 2.60 2.14
C ARG A 417 18.45 3.40 2.85
N THR A 418 17.32 2.77 3.05
CA THR A 418 16.24 3.33 3.87
C THR A 418 16.52 3.04 5.32
N VAL A 419 16.51 4.09 6.13
CA VAL A 419 16.67 4.01 7.59
C VAL A 419 15.36 4.43 8.24
N ILE A 420 14.83 3.58 9.09
CA ILE A 420 13.60 3.84 9.83
C ILE A 420 13.96 4.06 11.29
N PHE A 421 13.49 5.18 11.84
CA PHE A 421 13.64 5.51 13.25
C PHE A 421 12.27 5.48 13.92
N THR A 422 12.21 4.92 15.11
CA THR A 422 11.05 5.01 15.99
C THR A 422 11.21 6.14 16.97
N LEU A 423 10.14 6.88 17.20
CA LEU A 423 10.09 7.89 18.25
C LEU A 423 9.55 7.26 19.54
N GLY A 424 10.02 7.76 20.67
CA GLY A 424 9.48 7.40 21.98
C GLY A 424 8.05 7.90 22.17
N ASN A 425 7.58 7.90 23.42
CA ASN A 425 6.25 8.39 23.75
C ASN A 425 6.14 9.89 23.47
N LEU A 426 5.35 10.24 22.45
CA LEU A 426 5.03 11.61 22.07
C LEU A 426 3.69 12.03 22.68
N THR A 427 3.56 13.29 23.05
CA THR A 427 2.26 13.89 23.36
C THR A 427 1.48 14.11 22.08
N GLN A 428 0.15 14.18 22.18
CA GLN A 428 -0.71 14.40 21.02
C GLN A 428 -0.41 15.74 20.30
N GLU A 429 0.04 16.75 21.04
CA GLU A 429 0.45 18.04 20.49
C GLU A 429 1.76 17.91 19.68
N GLN A 430 2.75 17.18 20.19
CA GLN A 430 3.99 16.87 19.47
C GLN A 430 3.72 16.05 18.21
N VAL A 431 2.81 15.09 18.27
CA VAL A 431 2.38 14.30 17.10
C VAL A 431 1.84 15.20 16.00
N LEU A 432 0.94 16.13 16.34
CA LEU A 432 0.35 17.05 15.36
C LEU A 432 1.38 18.02 14.77
N ALA A 433 2.34 18.49 15.58
CA ALA A 433 3.40 19.38 15.13
C ALA A 433 4.40 18.68 14.19
N LEU A 434 4.62 17.38 14.40
CA LEU A 434 5.60 16.58 13.65
C LEU A 434 5.05 15.97 12.36
N GLN A 435 3.73 15.82 12.23
CA GLN A 435 3.12 15.18 11.06
C GLN A 435 3.49 15.84 9.75
N ASN A 436 3.91 15.05 8.77
CA ASN A 436 4.30 15.50 7.42
C ASN A 436 5.43 16.55 7.40
N THR A 437 6.27 16.59 8.44
CA THR A 437 7.44 17.44 8.49
C THR A 437 8.70 16.66 8.13
N ASN A 438 9.68 17.35 7.55
CA ASN A 438 11.01 16.81 7.31
C ASN A 438 11.93 17.24 8.45
N VAL A 439 12.55 16.27 9.11
CA VAL A 439 13.43 16.51 10.27
C VAL A 439 14.85 16.04 10.00
N ARG A 440 15.78 16.57 10.80
CA ARG A 440 17.16 16.11 10.83
C ARG A 440 17.34 15.21 12.04
N VAL A 441 17.64 13.95 11.77
CA VAL A 441 17.98 12.97 12.79
C VAL A 441 19.49 12.97 12.95
N ARG A 442 19.99 13.18 14.18
CA ARG A 442 21.40 13.06 14.55
C ARG A 442 21.60 11.73 15.25
N VAL A 443 22.47 10.92 14.72
CA VAL A 443 22.77 9.59 15.27
C VAL A 443 24.25 9.51 15.59
N PRO A 444 24.64 9.31 16.85
CA PRO A 444 26.05 9.09 17.20
C PRO A 444 26.48 7.72 16.64
N VAL A 445 27.45 7.73 15.72
CA VAL A 445 28.00 6.50 15.11
C VAL A 445 29.26 6.02 15.83
N SER A 446 29.96 6.94 16.51
CA SER A 446 31.02 6.63 17.45
C SER A 446 31.06 7.71 18.52
N SER A 447 31.15 7.33 19.78
CA SER A 447 31.23 8.25 20.91
C SER A 447 32.15 7.70 21.97
N THR A 448 32.73 8.59 22.77
CA THR A 448 33.45 8.21 23.96
C THR A 448 32.52 7.67 25.05
N GLU A 449 33.00 6.79 25.91
CA GLU A 449 32.24 6.26 27.06
C GLU A 449 32.13 7.32 28.18
N GLY A 450 31.31 8.35 27.93
CA GLY A 450 31.13 9.47 28.86
C GLY A 450 32.02 10.67 28.57
N GLU A 451 32.07 11.62 29.54
CA GLU A 451 32.90 12.83 29.43
C GLU A 451 34.37 12.49 29.51
N VAL A 452 35.15 12.93 28.52
CA VAL A 452 36.59 12.78 28.40
C VAL A 452 37.26 14.14 28.27
N LEU A 453 38.55 14.21 28.57
CA LEU A 453 39.33 15.41 28.27
C LEU A 453 39.47 15.55 26.76
N ALA A 454 39.05 16.67 26.23
CA ALA A 454 39.10 16.98 24.81
C ALA A 454 39.83 18.30 24.55
N VAL A 455 40.62 18.32 23.49
CA VAL A 455 41.31 19.50 23.01
C VAL A 455 40.89 19.80 21.58
N PRO A 456 40.82 21.06 21.12
CA PRO A 456 40.62 21.37 19.72
C PRO A 456 41.72 20.73 18.86
N LEU A 457 41.30 20.19 17.68
CA LEU A 457 42.25 19.58 16.73
C LEU A 457 43.39 20.56 16.36
N ALA A 458 43.11 21.88 16.33
CA ALA A 458 44.09 22.92 16.06
C ALA A 458 45.18 23.06 17.15
N ALA A 459 44.98 22.50 18.35
CA ALA A 459 45.97 22.51 19.42
C ALA A 459 46.98 21.35 19.29
N LEU A 460 46.70 20.36 18.42
CA LEU A 460 47.59 19.21 18.23
C LEU A 460 48.71 19.53 17.26
N THR A 461 49.91 19.23 17.65
CA THR A 461 51.11 19.32 16.82
C THR A 461 51.78 17.96 16.74
N ALA A 462 52.45 17.67 15.61
CA ALA A 462 53.23 16.46 15.45
C ALA A 462 54.65 16.65 15.94
N GLY A 463 55.12 15.74 16.78
CA GLY A 463 56.51 15.69 17.18
C GLY A 463 57.42 15.01 16.16
N PRO A 464 58.76 15.09 16.34
CA PRO A 464 59.75 14.55 15.39
C PRO A 464 59.63 13.03 15.17
N GLY A 465 59.09 12.30 16.14
CA GLY A 465 58.85 10.86 16.07
C GLY A 465 57.46 10.48 15.60
N GLY A 466 56.60 11.46 15.24
CA GLY A 466 55.21 11.23 14.84
C GLY A 466 54.24 11.19 16.03
N GLU A 467 54.71 11.42 17.24
CA GLU A 467 53.87 11.55 18.44
C GLU A 467 53.02 12.81 18.41
N SER A 468 51.79 12.74 18.90
CA SER A 468 50.91 13.88 19.08
C SER A 468 51.32 14.69 20.33
N ARG A 469 51.36 16.01 20.21
CA ARG A 469 51.72 16.92 21.29
C ARG A 469 50.72 18.06 21.37
N VAL A 470 50.52 18.55 22.60
CA VAL A 470 49.79 19.81 22.86
C VAL A 470 50.76 20.79 23.56
N GLU A 471 50.64 22.05 23.23
CA GLU A 471 51.38 23.11 23.88
C GLU A 471 50.55 23.74 24.99
N LEU A 472 50.94 23.53 26.24
CA LEU A 472 50.32 24.16 27.41
C LEU A 472 50.80 25.58 27.56
N ALA A 473 49.91 26.52 27.70
CA ALA A 473 50.23 27.90 27.98
C ALA A 473 50.78 28.04 29.40
N GLY A 474 51.94 28.67 29.53
CA GLY A 474 52.54 28.91 30.84
C GLY A 474 51.74 29.92 31.66
N SER A 475 51.38 29.56 32.90
CA SER A 475 50.72 30.46 33.86
C SER A 475 51.69 31.42 34.49
N GLY A 476 51.34 32.72 34.63
CA GLY A 476 52.12 33.69 35.41
C GLY A 476 53.47 34.09 34.80
N GLY A 477 53.60 34.13 33.47
CA GLY A 477 54.84 34.53 32.80
C GLY A 477 55.86 33.42 32.59
N LYS A 478 55.47 32.17 32.81
CA LYS A 478 56.28 30.99 32.46
C LYS A 478 56.18 30.69 30.97
N ALA A 479 57.24 30.14 30.38
CA ALA A 479 57.24 29.69 29.01
C ALA A 479 56.20 28.56 28.81
N SER A 480 55.61 28.47 27.62
CA SER A 480 54.79 27.33 27.24
C SER A 480 55.59 26.01 27.29
N SER A 481 54.91 24.92 27.50
CA SER A 481 55.54 23.58 27.54
C SER A 481 54.80 22.63 26.59
N LEU A 482 55.58 21.90 25.79
CA LEU A 482 55.06 20.85 24.94
C LEU A 482 54.87 19.57 25.78
N VAL A 483 53.65 19.00 25.71
CA VAL A 483 53.30 17.77 26.41
C VAL A 483 52.91 16.72 25.38
N THR A 484 53.55 15.55 25.42
CA THR A 484 53.19 14.40 24.59
C THR A 484 51.84 13.84 25.06
N VAL A 485 50.92 13.61 24.13
CA VAL A 485 49.60 13.09 24.42
C VAL A 485 49.26 11.88 23.55
N THR A 486 48.48 10.99 24.12
CA THR A 486 47.85 9.89 23.36
C THR A 486 46.44 10.30 23.02
N THR A 487 46.15 10.36 21.73
CA THR A 487 44.86 10.79 21.23
C THR A 487 43.91 9.59 21.03
N GLY A 488 42.65 9.77 21.31
CA GLY A 488 41.56 8.83 21.04
C GLY A 488 40.67 9.29 19.90
N LEU A 489 39.34 9.33 20.13
CA LEU A 489 38.36 9.70 19.14
C LEU A 489 38.48 11.18 18.77
N ALA A 490 38.41 11.47 17.45
CA ALA A 490 38.36 12.82 16.92
C ALA A 490 37.01 13.08 16.26
N ALA A 491 36.29 14.09 16.72
CA ALA A 491 35.01 14.50 16.16
C ALA A 491 34.70 15.97 16.48
N ASP A 492 33.89 16.63 15.64
CA ASP A 492 33.47 18.04 15.81
C ASP A 492 34.61 19.04 16.05
N GLY A 493 35.79 18.78 15.48
CA GLY A 493 36.94 19.66 15.62
C GLY A 493 37.68 19.49 16.97
N TYR A 494 37.29 18.52 17.80
CA TYR A 494 37.95 18.14 19.03
C TYR A 494 38.55 16.75 18.95
N VAL A 495 39.53 16.48 19.78
CA VAL A 495 40.20 15.17 19.92
C VAL A 495 40.24 14.80 21.37
N GLU A 496 39.83 13.58 21.66
CA GLU A 496 39.98 12.97 22.99
C GLU A 496 41.45 12.79 23.36
N ILE A 497 41.77 13.09 24.60
CA ILE A 497 43.09 12.80 25.21
C ILE A 497 42.90 11.59 26.14
N VAL A 498 43.37 10.43 25.67
CA VAL A 498 43.34 9.18 26.45
C VAL A 498 44.44 9.14 27.50
N GLY A 499 45.58 9.79 27.22
CA GLY A 499 46.73 9.87 28.14
C GLY A 499 47.66 11.02 27.82
N SER A 500 48.45 11.46 28.82
CA SER A 500 49.44 12.52 28.68
C SER A 500 50.64 12.26 29.59
N GLU A 501 51.85 12.67 29.16
CA GLU A 501 53.07 12.56 29.97
C GLU A 501 52.99 13.45 31.23
N THR A 502 52.37 14.61 31.11
CA THR A 502 52.03 15.47 32.24
C THR A 502 50.52 15.48 32.42
N PRO A 503 49.99 15.26 33.64
CA PRO A 503 48.56 15.24 33.86
C PRO A 503 47.90 16.51 33.36
N LEU A 504 46.93 16.37 32.44
CA LEU A 504 46.05 17.42 31.95
C LEU A 504 44.75 17.41 32.74
N THR A 505 44.24 18.59 33.01
CA THR A 505 42.94 18.76 33.70
C THR A 505 42.05 19.69 32.90
N ALA A 506 40.72 19.54 33.07
CA ALA A 506 39.79 20.47 32.47
C ALA A 506 40.06 21.91 32.96
N GLY A 507 40.13 22.85 32.02
CA GLY A 507 40.48 24.24 32.29
C GLY A 507 41.95 24.61 32.02
N ASP A 508 42.86 23.64 31.82
CA ASP A 508 44.20 23.93 31.34
C ASP A 508 44.17 24.60 29.96
N LEU A 509 45.00 25.63 29.77
CA LEU A 509 44.99 26.38 28.51
C LEU A 509 45.98 25.76 27.51
N VAL A 510 45.50 25.37 26.34
CA VAL A 510 46.30 24.87 25.20
C VAL A 510 46.39 25.92 24.12
N VAL A 511 47.56 26.02 23.49
CA VAL A 511 47.82 26.98 22.40
C VAL A 511 47.26 26.40 21.11
N VAL A 512 46.40 27.18 20.43
CA VAL A 512 45.82 26.82 19.14
C VAL A 512 46.38 27.67 17.97
N GLY A 513 47.17 28.69 18.26
CA GLY A 513 47.83 29.54 17.30
C GLY A 513 48.62 30.66 17.94
N VAL A 514 49.43 31.33 17.15
CA VAL A 514 50.17 32.55 17.52
C VAL A 514 49.69 33.68 16.60
N THR A 515 49.47 34.86 17.17
CA THR A 515 49.22 36.04 16.35
C THR A 515 50.51 36.42 15.66
N SER A 516 50.64 36.27 14.33
CA SER A 516 51.77 36.82 13.57
C SER A 516 51.72 38.33 13.63
N THR A 517 52.77 38.99 14.10
CA THR A 517 53.06 40.36 13.75
C THR A 517 53.42 40.36 12.26
N ASP A 518 52.60 40.97 11.42
CA ASP A 518 52.96 41.20 10.03
C ASP A 518 54.30 41.91 9.95
N ASP A 519 55.32 41.23 9.44
CA ASP A 519 56.50 41.87 8.87
C ASP A 519 56.04 42.68 7.67
N GLU A 520 56.07 44.00 7.86
CA GLU A 520 55.90 45.00 6.81
C GLU A 520 56.95 44.75 5.73
N PRO A 521 56.62 44.50 4.47
CA PRO A 521 57.63 44.37 3.43
C PRO A 521 58.28 45.75 3.21
N THR A 522 59.55 45.89 3.58
CA THR A 522 60.43 46.98 3.17
C THR A 522 60.39 47.07 1.65
N ALA A 523 59.81 48.18 1.17
CA ALA A 523 59.90 48.57 -0.22
C ALA A 523 61.36 48.92 -0.55
N ASP A 524 62.07 48.02 -1.21
CA ASP A 524 63.28 48.37 -1.94
C ASP A 524 62.89 49.09 -3.22
N THR A 525 63.19 50.39 -3.17
CA THR A 525 63.28 51.29 -4.34
C THR A 525 64.59 50.93 -5.07
N GLU A 526 64.51 50.32 -6.23
CA GLU A 526 65.56 50.44 -7.22
C GLU A 526 64.96 50.90 -8.54
N ALA A 527 65.43 52.11 -8.90
CA ALA A 527 65.33 52.68 -10.23
C ALA A 527 66.40 52.03 -11.12
N ASP A 528 66.14 52.11 -12.39
CA ASP A 528 66.98 52.11 -13.58
C ASP A 528 66.98 50.85 -14.48
N GLU A 529 66.44 51.02 -15.58
CA GLU A 529 66.77 51.16 -17.03
C GLU A 529 65.65 50.61 -17.91
#